data_cdbd357725775ddbee4a8412992b0ed5
#
_entry.id   cdbd357725775ddbee4a8412992b0ed5
#
_cell.length_a   1.000
_cell.length_b   1.000
_cell.length_c   1.000
_cell.angle_alpha   90.00
_cell.angle_beta   90.00
_cell.angle_gamma   90.00
#
_symmetry.space_group_name_H-M   'P 1'
#
loop_
_entity.id
_entity.type
_entity.pdbx_description
1 polymer ?
#
loop_
_entity_poly.entity_id
_entity_poly.type
_entity_poly.pdbx_seq_one_letter_code
_entity_poly.pdbx_strand_id
1 'polypeptide(L)'
;MIKVSVFYPNSAGAKFDMAYYTTKHMPMVKRLVSACKSIAAEQGLGGGAPGAPATYIAIGHLTFDSVEAFQSGFAPHAPEILGDIPNYTNVEPVIQVSEITL
;
A
#
# COMPACT_ATOMS: atom_id res chain seq x y z
N MET A 1 -17.90 3.69 0.04
CA MET A 1 -16.45 4.00 -0.08
C MET A 1 -15.64 2.91 0.58
N ILE A 2 -14.69 2.37 -0.13
CA ILE A 2 -13.83 1.31 0.40
C ILE A 2 -12.36 1.77 0.44
N LYS A 3 -11.57 1.10 1.25
CA LYS A 3 -10.13 1.32 1.36
C LYS A 3 -9.40 0.01 1.11
N VAL A 4 -8.41 0.05 0.25
CA VAL A 4 -7.46 -1.04 0.04
C VAL A 4 -6.22 -0.71 0.85
N SER A 5 -5.90 -1.55 1.81
CA SER A 5 -4.73 -1.36 2.68
C SER A 5 -3.67 -2.40 2.33
N VAL A 6 -2.45 -1.91 2.11
CA VAL A 6 -1.31 -2.72 1.71
C VAL A 6 -0.32 -2.71 2.85
N PHE A 7 -0.20 -3.83 3.56
CA PHE A 7 0.63 -3.97 4.75
C PHE A 7 1.95 -4.64 4.39
N TYR A 8 3.05 -4.01 4.72
CA TYR A 8 4.39 -4.58 4.50
C TYR A 8 4.95 -5.03 5.84
N PRO A 9 4.97 -6.36 6.14
CA PRO A 9 5.44 -6.87 7.42
C PRO A 9 6.87 -6.44 7.75
N ASN A 10 7.11 -6.06 9.01
CA ASN A 10 8.41 -5.68 9.49
C ASN A 10 9.16 -6.92 10.00
N SER A 11 9.59 -7.77 9.06
CA SER A 11 10.31 -9.00 9.37
C SER A 11 11.82 -8.78 9.43
N ALA A 12 12.55 -9.77 9.96
CA ALA A 12 14.01 -9.72 9.99
C ALA A 12 14.56 -9.59 8.56
N GLY A 13 15.47 -8.62 8.35
CA GLY A 13 16.05 -8.34 7.04
C GLY A 13 15.16 -7.54 6.10
N ALA A 14 13.97 -7.09 6.55
CA ALA A 14 13.09 -6.26 5.73
C ALA A 14 13.75 -4.94 5.36
N LYS A 15 13.63 -4.56 4.10
CA LYS A 15 14.11 -3.28 3.56
C LYS A 15 12.97 -2.59 2.85
N PHE A 16 12.87 -1.27 3.03
CA PHE A 16 11.81 -0.48 2.40
C PHE A 16 12.32 0.93 2.09
N ASP A 17 12.26 1.30 0.82
CA ASP A 17 12.62 2.63 0.35
C ASP A 17 11.39 3.53 0.35
N MET A 18 11.18 4.25 1.45
CA MET A 18 10.03 5.15 1.59
C MET A 18 10.07 6.30 0.58
N ALA A 19 11.25 6.79 0.23
CA ALA A 19 11.37 7.87 -0.76
C ALA A 19 10.85 7.43 -2.13
N TYR A 20 11.27 6.24 -2.58
CA TYR A 20 10.76 5.68 -3.82
C TYR A 20 9.25 5.43 -3.76
N TYR A 21 8.80 4.83 -2.66
CA TYR A 21 7.40 4.46 -2.47
C TYR A 21 6.47 5.67 -2.57
N THR A 22 6.85 6.77 -1.93
CA THR A 22 6.01 7.97 -1.85
C THR A 22 6.16 8.90 -3.04
N THR A 23 7.31 8.90 -3.73
CA THR A 23 7.56 9.81 -4.84
C THR A 23 7.38 9.18 -6.22
N LYS A 24 7.46 7.85 -6.31
CA LYS A 24 7.38 7.12 -7.59
C LYS A 24 6.27 6.09 -7.63
N HIS A 25 6.25 5.14 -6.67
CA HIS A 25 5.31 4.02 -6.73
C HIS A 25 3.85 4.46 -6.53
N MET A 26 3.54 5.10 -5.41
CA MET A 26 2.16 5.50 -5.09
C MET A 26 1.62 6.51 -6.09
N PRO A 27 2.38 7.53 -6.53
CA PRO A 27 1.90 8.41 -7.60
C PRO A 27 1.65 7.70 -8.92
N MET A 28 2.46 6.70 -9.27
CA MET A 28 2.22 5.87 -10.45
C MET A 28 0.88 5.12 -10.35
N VAL A 29 0.62 4.51 -9.19
CA VAL A 29 -0.65 3.81 -8.96
C VAL A 29 -1.84 4.76 -9.13
N LYS A 30 -1.76 5.96 -8.54
CA LYS A 30 -2.81 6.97 -8.65
C LYS A 30 -3.03 7.41 -10.09
N ARG A 31 -1.96 7.53 -10.87
CA ARG A 31 -2.04 7.92 -12.29
C ARG A 31 -2.63 6.82 -13.15
N LEU A 32 -2.19 5.57 -12.96
CA LEU A 32 -2.65 4.43 -13.79
C LEU A 32 -4.07 4.02 -13.44
N VAL A 33 -4.40 4.00 -12.15
CA VAL A 33 -5.72 3.56 -11.67
C VAL A 33 -6.61 4.77 -11.46
N SER A 34 -7.25 5.21 -12.54
CA SER A 34 -8.05 6.44 -12.52
C SER A 34 -9.23 6.39 -11.55
N ALA A 35 -9.74 5.20 -11.22
CA ALA A 35 -10.80 5.02 -10.23
C ALA A 35 -10.34 5.27 -8.79
N CYS A 36 -9.03 5.31 -8.54
CA CYS A 36 -8.47 5.58 -7.21
C CYS A 36 -8.74 7.03 -6.81
N LYS A 37 -9.45 7.22 -5.69
CA LYS A 37 -9.85 8.56 -5.22
C LYS A 37 -8.75 9.24 -4.42
N SER A 38 -8.04 8.48 -3.58
CA SER A 38 -6.96 9.03 -2.77
C SER A 38 -5.94 7.96 -2.44
N ILE A 39 -4.74 8.41 -2.13
CA ILE A 39 -3.63 7.56 -1.68
C ILE A 39 -3.08 8.10 -0.36
N ALA A 40 -2.58 7.20 0.48
CA ALA A 40 -1.87 7.55 1.70
C ALA A 40 -0.81 6.50 1.97
N ALA A 41 0.24 6.89 2.66
CA ALA A 41 1.32 5.97 3.04
C ALA A 41 1.85 6.36 4.41
N GLU A 42 2.16 5.34 5.23
CA GLU A 42 2.76 5.52 6.55
C GLU A 42 4.01 4.68 6.68
N GLN A 43 4.99 5.20 7.41
CA GLN A 43 6.18 4.46 7.84
C GLN A 43 5.99 3.98 9.28
N GLY A 44 6.28 2.72 9.55
CA GLY A 44 6.19 2.17 10.90
C GLY A 44 7.19 2.83 11.83
N LEU A 45 6.72 3.24 13.02
CA LEU A 45 7.57 3.85 14.06
C LEU A 45 7.67 2.99 15.31
N GLY A 46 6.63 2.20 15.61
CA GLY A 46 6.61 1.38 16.82
C GLY A 46 5.36 0.55 16.89
N GLY A 47 5.37 -0.42 17.81
CA GLY A 47 4.19 -1.23 18.11
C GLY A 47 3.31 -0.55 19.17
N GLY A 48 2.28 -1.27 19.63
CA GLY A 48 1.34 -0.73 20.60
C GLY A 48 1.91 -0.57 22.00
N ALA A 49 2.90 -1.39 22.38
CA ALA A 49 3.55 -1.30 23.68
C ALA A 49 4.78 -0.38 23.59
N PRO A 50 5.13 0.34 24.68
CA PRO A 50 6.33 1.15 24.71
C PRO A 50 7.58 0.31 24.38
N GLY A 51 8.40 0.79 23.44
CA GLY A 51 9.61 0.11 23.00
C GLY A 51 9.40 -1.07 22.07
N ALA A 52 8.15 -1.44 21.75
CA ALA A 52 7.88 -2.51 20.79
C ALA A 52 8.20 -2.04 19.36
N PRO A 53 8.75 -2.92 18.51
CA PRO A 53 8.96 -2.59 17.10
C PRO A 53 7.64 -2.48 16.36
N ALA A 54 7.63 -1.74 15.25
CA ALA A 54 6.46 -1.67 14.39
C ALA A 54 6.11 -3.05 13.83
N THR A 55 4.83 -3.37 13.80
CA THR A 55 4.35 -4.63 13.21
C THR A 55 4.56 -4.62 11.70
N TYR A 56 4.36 -3.46 11.07
CA TYR A 56 4.57 -3.28 9.63
C TYR A 56 5.60 -2.19 9.41
N ILE A 57 6.54 -2.42 8.47
CA ILE A 57 7.56 -1.43 8.14
C ILE A 57 6.94 -0.24 7.40
N ALA A 58 5.90 -0.50 6.62
CA ALA A 58 5.15 0.52 5.91
C ALA A 58 3.72 0.03 5.67
N ILE A 59 2.80 0.97 5.51
CA ILE A 59 1.42 0.69 5.12
C ILE A 59 1.03 1.70 4.04
N GLY A 60 0.43 1.21 2.95
CA GLY A 60 -0.15 2.06 1.92
C GLY A 60 -1.66 1.92 1.90
N HIS A 61 -2.36 2.99 1.56
CA HIS A 61 -3.82 2.99 1.45
C HIS A 61 -4.26 3.60 0.14
N LEU A 62 -5.28 2.98 -0.46
CA LEU A 62 -5.95 3.48 -1.66
C LEU A 62 -7.45 3.50 -1.37
N THR A 63 -8.16 4.55 -1.78
CA THR A 63 -9.62 4.59 -1.63
C THR A 63 -10.31 4.55 -2.97
N PHE A 64 -11.46 3.89 -3.00
CA PHE A 64 -12.29 3.71 -4.19
C PHE A 64 -13.77 3.85 -3.81
N ASP A 65 -14.62 4.11 -4.79
CA ASP A 65 -16.06 4.18 -4.56
C ASP A 65 -16.66 2.83 -4.17
N SER A 66 -16.13 1.74 -4.70
CA SER A 66 -16.64 0.38 -4.49
C SER A 66 -15.56 -0.66 -4.73
N VAL A 67 -15.84 -1.91 -4.32
CA VAL A 67 -14.96 -3.05 -4.61
C VAL A 67 -14.84 -3.26 -6.12
N GLU A 68 -15.94 -3.12 -6.85
CA GLU A 68 -15.96 -3.28 -8.31
C GLU A 68 -15.08 -2.23 -8.99
N ALA A 69 -15.13 -0.98 -8.52
CA ALA A 69 -14.29 0.10 -9.05
C ALA A 69 -12.81 -0.21 -8.83
N PHE A 70 -12.45 -0.76 -7.66
CA PHE A 70 -11.09 -1.20 -7.40
C PHE A 70 -10.69 -2.33 -8.34
N GLN A 71 -11.47 -3.39 -8.42
CA GLN A 71 -11.13 -4.58 -9.20
C GLN A 71 -10.99 -4.26 -10.69
N SER A 72 -11.96 -3.56 -11.26
CA SER A 72 -11.93 -3.22 -12.67
C SER A 72 -10.88 -2.16 -13.02
N GLY A 73 -10.60 -1.24 -12.10
CA GLY A 73 -9.60 -0.20 -12.31
C GLY A 73 -8.17 -0.71 -12.14
N PHE A 74 -7.95 -1.63 -11.21
CA PHE A 74 -6.62 -2.16 -10.90
C PHE A 74 -6.17 -3.26 -11.87
N ALA A 75 -7.07 -4.17 -12.25
CA ALA A 75 -6.70 -5.38 -12.99
C ALA A 75 -5.90 -5.10 -14.27
N PRO A 76 -6.22 -4.11 -15.11
CA PRO A 76 -5.44 -3.84 -16.32
C PRO A 76 -4.00 -3.40 -16.04
N HIS A 77 -3.72 -2.86 -14.85
CA HIS A 77 -2.43 -2.30 -14.47
C HIS A 77 -1.69 -3.15 -13.43
N ALA A 78 -2.28 -4.27 -13.00
CA ALA A 78 -1.70 -5.12 -11.97
C ALA A 78 -0.26 -5.58 -12.29
N PRO A 79 0.06 -6.03 -13.51
CA PRO A 79 1.43 -6.45 -13.82
C PRO A 79 2.45 -5.34 -13.63
N GLU A 80 2.14 -4.11 -14.06
CA GLU A 80 3.04 -2.97 -13.93
C GLU A 80 3.21 -2.55 -12.47
N ILE A 81 2.11 -2.48 -11.73
CA ILE A 81 2.12 -2.06 -10.33
C ILE A 81 2.85 -3.10 -9.46
N LEU A 82 2.49 -4.37 -9.60
CA LEU A 82 3.12 -5.45 -8.82
C LEU A 82 4.58 -5.65 -9.22
N GLY A 83 4.91 -5.47 -10.50
CA GLY A 83 6.28 -5.55 -10.99
C GLY A 83 7.21 -4.49 -10.45
N ASP A 84 6.68 -3.37 -9.96
CA ASP A 84 7.46 -2.28 -9.40
C ASP A 84 7.86 -2.51 -7.93
N ILE A 85 7.19 -3.44 -7.24
CA ILE A 85 7.43 -3.69 -5.81
C ILE A 85 8.90 -4.00 -5.50
N PRO A 86 9.59 -4.88 -6.25
CA PRO A 86 11.00 -5.17 -5.96
C PRO A 86 11.93 -3.96 -6.05
N ASN A 87 11.49 -2.87 -6.68
CA ASN A 87 12.29 -1.65 -6.79
C ASN A 87 12.36 -0.86 -5.48
N TYR A 88 11.46 -1.11 -4.52
CA TYR A 88 11.46 -0.38 -3.26
C TYR A 88 11.46 -1.28 -2.02
N THR A 89 11.20 -2.58 -2.15
CA THR A 89 11.19 -3.47 -0.99
C THR A 89 11.46 -4.91 -1.37
N ASN A 90 11.97 -5.67 -0.39
CA ASN A 90 12.13 -7.13 -0.48
C ASN A 90 11.03 -7.87 0.30
N VAL A 91 10.03 -7.16 0.80
CA VAL A 91 8.95 -7.73 1.61
C VAL A 91 7.71 -7.95 0.74
N GLU A 92 7.08 -9.11 0.89
CA GLU A 92 5.81 -9.39 0.23
C GLU A 92 4.67 -8.75 1.02
N PRO A 93 3.85 -7.88 0.39
CA PRO A 93 2.76 -7.22 1.10
C PRO A 93 1.58 -8.13 1.34
N VAL A 94 0.81 -7.81 2.39
CA VAL A 94 -0.50 -8.39 2.68
C VAL A 94 -1.54 -7.33 2.39
N ILE A 95 -2.57 -7.69 1.63
CA ILE A 95 -3.58 -6.73 1.16
C ILE A 95 -4.92 -7.03 1.79
N GLN A 96 -5.61 -6.00 2.25
CA GLN A 96 -6.98 -6.11 2.76
C GLN A 96 -7.85 -5.03 2.15
N VAL A 97 -9.07 -5.41 1.76
CA VAL A 97 -10.11 -4.49 1.32
C VAL A 97 -11.09 -4.32 2.47
N SER A 98 -11.39 -3.07 2.82
CA SER A 98 -12.28 -2.74 3.94
C SER A 98 -13.32 -1.71 3.51
N GLU A 99 -14.52 -1.82 4.10
CA GLU A 99 -15.50 -0.75 3.97
C GLU A 99 -15.17 0.34 4.98
N ILE A 100 -15.18 1.60 4.54
CA ILE A 100 -14.98 2.73 5.42
C ILE A 100 -16.29 2.98 6.17
N THR A 101 -16.26 2.86 7.50
CA THR A 101 -17.46 2.98 8.35
C THR A 101 -17.47 4.25 9.16
N LEU A 102 -16.37 4.98 9.17
CA LEU A 102 -16.25 6.21 9.96
C LEU A 102 -15.43 7.26 9.22
#